data_829bdcbec34ea2430798fc0760ab2ed1
#
_entry.id   829bdcbec34ea2430798fc0760ab2ed1
#
_cell.length_a   1.000
_cell.length_b   1.000
_cell.length_c   1.000
_cell.angle_alpha   90.00
_cell.angle_beta   90.00
_cell.angle_gamma   90.00
#
_symmetry.space_group_name_H-M   'P 1'
#
loop_
_entity.id
_entity.type
_entity.pdbx_description
1 polymer ?
#
loop_
_entity_poly.entity_id
_entity_poly.type
_entity_poly.pdbx_seq_one_letter_code
_entity_poly.pdbx_strand_id
1 'polypeptide(L)'
;MKGKGAQYNPGNPFSKNSVGIVHEEGVDEFVHEEKPKTQLYFESPKNVLSRNKSPDLKWDFSVNPYQGCEHGCIYCYARNSHTYWGFSAGLDFESKIIVKKDVAAKLENQLQKKTWKVQPIMLSGNTDCYQPIEKKFELTRQLLTVALKYRNPISLITKNELILRDIDILKDLARLGLVHVYLSITSLDEQLRGLMEPRTSTSLNRLRAVHELSQAGVPVGVMMAPIIPGLNHTEIPSIIEASAKAGALDAGHTVVR
;
A
#
# COMPACT_ATOMS: atom_id res chain seq x y z
N MET A 1 3.47 -14.40 -15.87
CA MET A 1 4.29 -14.87 -14.71
C MET A 1 3.40 -15.14 -13.51
N LYS A 2 3.40 -16.37 -12.97
CA LYS A 2 2.59 -16.71 -11.79
C LYS A 2 3.04 -15.90 -10.56
N GLY A 3 2.11 -15.26 -9.84
CA GLY A 3 2.38 -14.45 -8.65
C GLY A 3 2.84 -13.01 -8.94
N LYS A 4 2.66 -12.52 -10.15
CA LYS A 4 2.88 -11.12 -10.54
C LYS A 4 1.60 -10.56 -11.18
N GLY A 5 1.26 -9.32 -10.86
CA GLY A 5 0.11 -8.63 -11.47
C GLY A 5 0.42 -8.12 -12.87
N ALA A 6 1.61 -7.58 -13.09
CA ALA A 6 2.10 -7.23 -14.42
C ALA A 6 2.83 -8.41 -15.08
N GLN A 7 2.73 -8.50 -16.41
CA GLN A 7 3.38 -9.55 -17.20
C GLN A 7 4.61 -9.03 -17.95
N TYR A 8 4.73 -7.72 -18.16
CA TYR A 8 5.81 -7.07 -18.88
C TYR A 8 6.04 -5.63 -18.36
N ASN A 9 7.09 -5.00 -18.85
CA ASN A 9 7.41 -3.60 -18.60
C ASN A 9 7.03 -2.74 -19.82
N PRO A 10 5.96 -1.93 -19.78
CA PRO A 10 5.72 -0.91 -20.81
C PRO A 10 6.83 0.15 -20.78
N GLY A 11 7.06 0.80 -21.91
CA GLY A 11 8.02 1.90 -22.01
C GLY A 11 7.72 3.03 -21.04
N ASN A 12 8.77 3.65 -20.49
CA ASN A 12 8.61 4.82 -19.64
C ASN A 12 8.38 6.07 -20.49
N PRO A 13 7.24 6.78 -20.37
CA PRO A 13 6.93 7.96 -21.22
C PRO A 13 7.87 9.15 -20.98
N PHE A 14 8.63 9.18 -19.88
CA PHE A 14 9.61 10.22 -19.56
C PHE A 14 11.03 9.86 -20.02
N SER A 15 11.26 8.64 -20.51
CA SER A 15 12.56 8.23 -21.02
C SER A 15 12.76 8.71 -22.45
N LYS A 16 13.87 9.39 -22.71
CA LYS A 16 14.26 9.80 -24.07
C LYS A 16 14.84 8.65 -24.90
N ASN A 17 15.26 7.57 -24.25
CA ASN A 17 15.89 6.41 -24.87
C ASN A 17 15.07 5.16 -24.55
N SER A 18 14.90 4.28 -25.54
CA SER A 18 14.36 2.94 -25.35
C SER A 18 15.49 1.93 -25.47
N VAL A 19 15.54 0.98 -24.54
CA VAL A 19 16.44 -0.19 -24.63
C VAL A 19 15.60 -1.35 -25.12
N GLY A 20 15.91 -1.86 -26.30
CA GLY A 20 15.34 -3.08 -26.86
C GLY A 20 16.34 -4.24 -26.70
N ILE A 21 15.85 -5.44 -26.42
CA ILE A 21 16.63 -6.67 -26.56
C ILE A 21 16.48 -7.09 -28.02
N VAL A 22 17.60 -7.14 -28.75
CA VAL A 22 17.66 -7.69 -30.12
C VAL A 22 18.09 -9.15 -29.95
N HIS A 23 17.26 -10.08 -30.39
CA HIS A 23 17.61 -11.49 -30.45
C HIS A 23 18.21 -11.79 -31.83
N GLU A 24 19.44 -12.27 -31.86
CA GLU A 24 20.06 -12.76 -33.09
C GLU A 24 19.83 -14.28 -33.21
N GLU A 25 19.20 -14.70 -34.30
CA GLU A 25 18.94 -16.12 -34.56
C GLU A 25 20.26 -16.90 -34.60
N GLY A 26 20.34 -17.95 -33.78
CA GLY A 26 21.50 -18.86 -33.70
C GLY A 26 22.61 -18.42 -32.73
N VAL A 27 22.46 -17.29 -32.04
CA VAL A 27 23.44 -16.79 -31.05
C VAL A 27 22.86 -16.77 -29.62
N ASP A 28 21.56 -16.49 -29.50
CA ASP A 28 20.91 -16.41 -28.20
C ASP A 28 20.43 -17.80 -27.75
N GLU A 29 20.96 -18.30 -26.63
CA GLU A 29 20.35 -19.42 -25.90
C GLU A 29 18.99 -18.97 -25.34
N PHE A 30 18.01 -19.88 -25.30
CA PHE A 30 16.71 -19.64 -24.68
C PHE A 30 16.94 -19.22 -23.21
N VAL A 31 16.88 -17.93 -22.95
CA VAL A 31 16.92 -17.40 -21.58
C VAL A 31 15.60 -17.81 -20.93
N HIS A 32 15.66 -18.79 -20.03
CA HIS A 32 14.58 -19.04 -19.10
C HIS A 32 14.32 -17.73 -18.35
N GLU A 33 13.16 -17.10 -18.56
CA GLU A 33 12.74 -15.92 -17.81
C GLU A 33 12.72 -16.28 -16.32
N GLU A 34 13.82 -16.02 -15.62
CA GLU A 34 13.83 -16.07 -14.17
C GLU A 34 12.82 -15.06 -13.64
N LYS A 35 12.01 -15.48 -12.67
CA LYS A 35 11.09 -14.57 -11.98
C LYS A 35 11.93 -13.40 -11.44
N PRO A 36 11.63 -12.15 -11.80
CA PRO A 36 12.42 -11.02 -11.34
C PRO A 36 12.40 -10.96 -9.81
N LYS A 37 13.58 -11.08 -9.21
CA LYS A 37 13.78 -10.91 -7.76
C LYS A 37 13.55 -9.44 -7.41
N THR A 38 13.02 -9.17 -6.22
CA THR A 38 12.86 -7.79 -5.74
C THR A 38 14.24 -7.14 -5.57
N GLN A 39 14.44 -6.01 -6.25
CA GLN A 39 15.62 -5.15 -6.13
C GLN A 39 15.27 -3.96 -5.25
N LEU A 40 16.18 -3.60 -4.34
CA LEU A 40 15.98 -2.52 -3.39
C LEU A 40 16.84 -1.32 -3.76
N TYR A 41 16.19 -0.17 -3.86
CA TYR A 41 16.82 1.12 -4.04
C TYR A 41 16.60 1.94 -2.76
N PHE A 42 17.56 2.76 -2.39
CA PHE A 42 17.48 3.54 -1.15
C PHE A 42 17.46 5.02 -1.48
N GLU A 43 16.55 5.73 -0.84
CA GLU A 43 16.39 7.17 -1.00
C GLU A 43 16.34 7.87 0.35
N SER A 44 16.84 9.10 0.35
CA SER A 44 16.69 10.06 1.45
C SER A 44 15.98 11.32 0.91
N PRO A 45 14.63 11.32 0.84
CA PRO A 45 13.86 12.41 0.23
C PRO A 45 14.01 13.71 1.04
N LYS A 46 14.03 14.86 0.38
CA LYS A 46 14.04 16.16 1.07
C LYS A 46 12.78 16.39 1.89
N ASN A 47 11.63 16.02 1.35
CA ASN A 47 10.32 16.11 2.00
C ASN A 47 9.68 14.72 2.04
N VAL A 48 9.13 14.34 3.20
CA VAL A 48 8.46 13.04 3.38
C VAL A 48 6.95 13.16 3.29
N LEU A 49 6.40 14.35 3.54
CA LEU A 49 4.97 14.62 3.39
C LEU A 49 4.66 15.07 1.97
N SER A 50 3.77 14.37 1.32
CA SER A 50 3.16 14.78 0.06
C SER A 50 1.86 15.51 0.34
N ARG A 51 1.69 16.70 -0.24
CA ARG A 51 0.45 17.45 -0.13
C ARG A 51 -0.56 16.98 -1.15
N ASN A 52 -1.76 16.68 -0.70
CA ASN A 52 -2.90 16.39 -1.55
C ASN A 52 -3.65 17.68 -1.88
N LYS A 53 -4.07 17.82 -3.13
CA LYS A 53 -4.88 18.95 -3.62
C LYS A 53 -6.19 18.48 -4.25
N SER A 54 -6.48 17.17 -4.22
CA SER A 54 -7.73 16.64 -4.77
C SER A 54 -8.91 17.02 -3.85
N PRO A 55 -9.99 17.57 -4.38
CA PRO A 55 -11.19 17.87 -3.59
C PRO A 55 -11.92 16.62 -3.12
N ASP A 56 -11.63 15.46 -3.74
CA ASP A 56 -12.29 14.18 -3.46
C ASP A 56 -11.72 13.50 -2.20
N LEU A 57 -10.57 13.95 -1.70
CA LEU A 57 -9.88 13.33 -0.57
C LEU A 57 -9.94 14.23 0.66
N LYS A 58 -10.32 13.66 1.80
CA LYS A 58 -10.53 14.38 3.06
C LYS A 58 -9.25 14.62 3.88
N TRP A 59 -8.06 14.43 3.29
CA TRP A 59 -6.77 14.67 3.96
C TRP A 59 -5.85 15.50 3.09
N ASP A 60 -5.09 16.38 3.72
CA ASP A 60 -4.15 17.29 3.04
C ASP A 60 -2.77 16.67 2.86
N PHE A 61 -2.38 15.74 3.71
CA PHE A 61 -1.04 15.17 3.72
C PHE A 61 -1.04 13.65 3.72
N SER A 62 -0.08 13.10 3.00
CA SER A 62 0.23 11.66 3.06
C SER A 62 1.73 11.43 3.22
N VAL A 63 2.08 10.28 3.81
CA VAL A 63 3.45 9.77 3.90
C VAL A 63 3.49 8.33 3.40
N ASN A 64 4.47 8.04 2.54
CA ASN A 64 4.69 6.70 2.01
C ASN A 64 6.14 6.30 2.30
N PRO A 65 6.38 5.26 3.12
CA PRO A 65 7.73 4.79 3.43
C PRO A 65 8.42 4.13 2.25
N TYR A 66 7.64 3.68 1.27
CA TYR A 66 8.11 2.98 0.09
C TYR A 66 7.57 3.61 -1.18
N GLN A 67 8.28 3.40 -2.30
CA GLN A 67 7.79 3.62 -3.65
C GLN A 67 7.94 2.32 -4.43
N GLY A 68 6.94 1.96 -5.26
CA GLY A 68 6.75 0.59 -5.73
C GLY A 68 6.05 -0.26 -4.67
N CYS A 69 5.44 -1.38 -5.07
CA CYS A 69 4.68 -2.22 -4.17
C CYS A 69 4.73 -3.69 -4.59
N GLU A 70 5.27 -4.53 -3.70
CA GLU A 70 5.39 -5.97 -3.95
C GLU A 70 4.05 -6.71 -4.01
N HIS A 71 2.93 -6.13 -3.55
CA HIS A 71 1.60 -6.77 -3.60
C HIS A 71 1.17 -7.13 -5.02
N GLY A 72 1.57 -6.34 -6.02
CA GLY A 72 1.36 -6.66 -7.42
C GLY A 72 -0.09 -6.62 -7.88
N CYS A 73 -0.95 -5.82 -7.25
CA CYS A 73 -2.35 -5.69 -7.68
C CYS A 73 -2.44 -5.26 -9.15
N ILE A 74 -3.24 -5.97 -9.95
CA ILE A 74 -3.34 -5.71 -11.40
C ILE A 74 -3.96 -4.35 -11.74
N TYR A 75 -4.86 -3.87 -10.90
CA TYR A 75 -5.63 -2.63 -11.04
C TYR A 75 -4.97 -1.42 -10.36
N CYS A 76 -3.76 -1.54 -9.85
CA CYS A 76 -3.16 -0.52 -9.00
C CYS A 76 -2.91 0.80 -9.74
N TYR A 77 -3.61 1.85 -9.34
CA TYR A 77 -3.46 3.20 -9.91
C TYR A 77 -2.07 3.82 -9.66
N ALA A 78 -1.39 3.36 -8.61
CA ALA A 78 -0.10 3.91 -8.22
C ALA A 78 1.05 3.50 -9.15
N ARG A 79 0.84 2.54 -10.05
CA ARG A 79 1.86 2.04 -11.00
C ARG A 79 2.53 3.18 -11.78
N ASN A 80 1.72 4.13 -12.28
CA ASN A 80 2.21 5.26 -13.06
C ASN A 80 3.17 6.17 -12.27
N SER A 81 3.09 6.20 -10.96
CA SER A 81 4.01 7.00 -10.13
C SER A 81 5.46 6.50 -10.20
N HIS A 82 5.67 5.26 -10.63
CA HIS A 82 6.99 4.65 -10.73
C HIS A 82 7.81 5.21 -11.91
N THR A 83 7.12 5.73 -12.91
CA THR A 83 7.76 6.33 -14.10
C THR A 83 8.57 7.59 -13.76
N TYR A 84 8.20 8.32 -12.71
CA TYR A 84 8.97 9.48 -12.22
C TYR A 84 10.35 9.10 -11.67
N TRP A 85 10.57 7.82 -11.36
CA TRP A 85 11.83 7.27 -10.89
C TRP A 85 12.69 6.66 -12.01
N GLY A 86 12.25 6.80 -13.26
CA GLY A 86 12.92 6.21 -14.41
C GLY A 86 12.61 4.72 -14.61
N PHE A 87 11.67 4.16 -13.84
CA PHE A 87 11.27 2.75 -13.93
C PHE A 87 9.98 2.59 -14.74
N SER A 88 9.68 1.34 -15.15
CA SER A 88 8.42 1.03 -15.81
C SER A 88 7.26 0.94 -14.81
N ALA A 89 6.04 1.29 -15.25
CA ALA A 89 4.81 1.07 -14.51
C ALA A 89 4.37 -0.42 -14.44
N GLY A 90 5.05 -1.30 -15.17
CA GLY A 90 4.77 -2.74 -15.23
C GLY A 90 5.42 -3.54 -14.10
N LEU A 91 6.24 -4.52 -14.48
CA LEU A 91 6.96 -5.40 -13.52
C LEU A 91 7.91 -4.65 -12.61
N ASP A 92 8.50 -3.54 -13.08
CA ASP A 92 9.40 -2.74 -12.25
C ASP A 92 8.69 -2.21 -11.00
N PHE A 93 7.42 -1.82 -11.11
CA PHE A 93 6.62 -1.37 -9.95
C PHE A 93 6.53 -2.41 -8.83
N GLU A 94 6.59 -3.70 -9.19
CA GLU A 94 6.46 -4.82 -8.25
C GLU A 94 7.80 -5.40 -7.80
N SER A 95 8.88 -5.07 -8.51
CA SER A 95 10.20 -5.71 -8.31
C SER A 95 11.33 -4.73 -8.01
N LYS A 96 11.16 -3.43 -8.28
CA LYS A 96 12.13 -2.38 -7.95
C LYS A 96 11.54 -1.48 -6.87
N ILE A 97 11.84 -1.77 -5.62
CA ILE A 97 11.26 -1.06 -4.47
C ILE A 97 12.23 -0.01 -3.96
N ILE A 98 11.76 1.24 -3.86
CA ILE A 98 12.53 2.33 -3.27
C ILE A 98 12.17 2.44 -1.79
N VAL A 99 13.15 2.32 -0.93
CA VAL A 99 13.05 2.33 0.53
C VAL A 99 13.54 3.68 1.05
N LYS A 100 12.70 4.40 1.78
CA LYS A 100 13.01 5.71 2.36
C LYS A 100 13.48 5.54 3.79
N LYS A 101 14.74 5.12 3.99
CA LYS A 101 15.29 4.70 5.29
C LYS A 101 15.13 5.71 6.43
N ASP A 102 15.19 7.00 6.14
CA ASP A 102 15.15 8.09 7.12
C ASP A 102 13.77 8.76 7.22
N VAL A 103 12.75 8.11 6.67
CA VAL A 103 11.38 8.68 6.60
C VAL A 103 10.82 9.06 7.97
N ALA A 104 11.06 8.24 8.99
CA ALA A 104 10.58 8.49 10.36
C ALA A 104 11.28 9.70 11.00
N ALA A 105 12.62 9.78 10.90
CA ALA A 105 13.37 10.93 11.42
C ALA A 105 12.98 12.24 10.73
N LYS A 106 12.72 12.19 9.42
CA LYS A 106 12.26 13.37 8.67
C LYS A 106 10.83 13.75 8.99
N LEU A 107 9.93 12.77 9.24
CA LEU A 107 8.59 13.06 9.74
C LEU A 107 8.68 13.73 11.12
N GLU A 108 9.51 13.20 12.02
CA GLU A 108 9.75 13.79 13.34
C GLU A 108 10.19 15.25 13.23
N ASN A 109 11.20 15.53 12.41
CA ASN A 109 11.67 16.89 12.16
C ASN A 109 10.57 17.81 11.60
N GLN A 110 9.66 17.26 10.79
CA GLN A 110 8.53 18.04 10.26
C GLN A 110 7.49 18.37 11.33
N LEU A 111 7.17 17.40 12.20
CA LEU A 111 6.18 17.59 13.28
C LEU A 111 6.69 18.54 14.38
N GLN A 112 8.01 18.66 14.55
CA GLN A 112 8.64 19.60 15.50
C GLN A 112 8.58 21.07 15.06
N LYS A 113 8.34 21.35 13.79
CA LYS A 113 8.33 22.72 13.30
C LYS A 113 7.20 23.51 13.93
N LYS A 114 7.50 24.72 14.41
CA LYS A 114 6.48 25.66 14.96
C LYS A 114 5.37 26.00 13.95
N THR A 115 5.66 25.85 12.66
CA THR A 115 4.70 26.08 11.57
C THR A 115 3.79 24.88 11.30
N TRP A 116 4.08 23.71 11.89
CA TRP A 116 3.22 22.54 11.74
C TRP A 116 1.92 22.73 12.51
N LYS A 117 0.81 22.60 11.81
CA LYS A 117 -0.53 22.53 12.41
C LYS A 117 -0.95 21.08 12.47
N VAL A 118 -1.26 20.59 13.65
CA VAL A 118 -1.69 19.18 13.86
C VAL A 118 -2.90 18.88 12.99
N GLN A 119 -2.78 17.88 12.16
CA GLN A 119 -3.82 17.41 11.23
C GLN A 119 -3.56 15.97 10.81
N PRO A 120 -4.59 15.26 10.31
CA PRO A 120 -4.43 13.86 9.90
C PRO A 120 -3.41 13.70 8.78
N ILE A 121 -2.55 12.69 8.92
CA ILE A 121 -1.63 12.25 7.87
C ILE A 121 -2.07 10.86 7.41
N MET A 122 -2.29 10.70 6.09
CA MET A 122 -2.59 9.41 5.49
C MET A 122 -1.31 8.61 5.26
N LEU A 123 -1.25 7.42 5.82
CA LEU A 123 -0.23 6.42 5.54
C LEU A 123 -0.73 5.50 4.41
N SER A 124 0.10 5.19 3.43
CA SER A 124 -0.32 4.40 2.24
C SER A 124 -1.21 5.13 1.24
N GLY A 125 -1.09 6.41 1.09
CA GLY A 125 -1.83 7.15 0.06
C GLY A 125 -1.43 6.77 -1.38
N ASN A 126 -0.30 6.09 -1.59
CA ASN A 126 0.21 5.66 -2.89
C ASN A 126 0.58 4.17 -2.92
N THR A 127 1.47 3.72 -2.05
CA THR A 127 1.89 2.31 -1.96
C THR A 127 1.52 1.74 -0.60
N ASP A 128 1.30 0.43 -0.52
CA ASP A 128 0.92 -0.20 0.75
C ASP A 128 2.09 -0.16 1.74
N CYS A 129 1.85 0.40 2.91
CA CYS A 129 2.86 0.55 3.95
C CYS A 129 3.19 -0.78 4.65
N TYR A 130 2.33 -1.79 4.54
CA TYR A 130 2.57 -3.14 5.03
C TYR A 130 2.87 -4.15 3.92
N GLN A 131 3.37 -3.69 2.76
CA GLN A 131 3.86 -4.60 1.73
C GLN A 131 4.97 -5.53 2.27
N PRO A 132 5.27 -6.68 1.63
CA PRO A 132 6.16 -7.72 2.19
C PRO A 132 7.50 -7.23 2.73
N ILE A 133 8.12 -6.23 2.08
CA ILE A 133 9.42 -5.69 2.50
C ILE A 133 9.37 -4.98 3.86
N GLU A 134 8.19 -4.55 4.30
CA GLU A 134 7.99 -3.91 5.62
C GLU A 134 8.37 -4.84 6.77
N LYS A 135 8.29 -6.18 6.59
CA LYS A 135 8.79 -7.16 7.58
C LYS A 135 10.27 -6.96 7.92
N LYS A 136 11.05 -6.44 6.95
CA LYS A 136 12.50 -6.26 7.09
C LYS A 136 12.87 -4.88 7.63
N PHE A 137 12.20 -3.82 7.17
CA PHE A 137 12.62 -2.45 7.45
C PHE A 137 11.84 -1.77 8.57
N GLU A 138 10.64 -2.22 8.87
CA GLU A 138 9.77 -1.72 9.95
C GLU A 138 9.56 -0.19 9.92
N LEU A 139 9.57 0.40 8.72
CA LEU A 139 9.43 1.86 8.57
C LEU A 139 8.04 2.34 8.95
N THR A 140 7.01 1.53 8.72
CA THR A 140 5.64 1.83 9.14
C THR A 140 5.55 1.89 10.67
N ARG A 141 6.13 0.92 11.37
CA ARG A 141 6.21 0.93 12.82
C ARG A 141 6.90 2.18 13.36
N GLN A 142 8.02 2.57 12.75
CA GLN A 142 8.75 3.79 13.13
C GLN A 142 7.90 5.05 12.90
N LEU A 143 7.16 5.14 11.79
CA LEU A 143 6.25 6.26 11.52
C LEU A 143 5.11 6.34 12.54
N LEU A 144 4.51 5.20 12.92
CA LEU A 144 3.48 5.12 13.96
C LEU A 144 4.03 5.56 15.32
N THR A 145 5.26 5.16 15.66
CA THR A 145 5.94 5.58 16.89
C THR A 145 6.12 7.09 16.93
N VAL A 146 6.52 7.71 15.82
CA VAL A 146 6.65 9.17 15.71
C VAL A 146 5.27 9.84 15.84
N ALA A 147 4.23 9.32 15.17
CA ALA A 147 2.88 9.85 15.27
C ALA A 147 2.36 9.81 16.72
N LEU A 148 2.58 8.71 17.44
CA LEU A 148 2.22 8.57 18.86
C LEU A 148 2.99 9.59 19.73
N LYS A 149 4.30 9.69 19.56
CA LYS A 149 5.17 10.61 20.33
C LYS A 149 4.70 12.06 20.21
N TYR A 150 4.32 12.51 19.01
CA TYR A 150 3.88 13.89 18.76
C TYR A 150 2.36 14.07 18.81
N ARG A 151 1.62 13.02 19.18
CA ARG A 151 0.14 13.02 19.21
C ARG A 151 -0.46 13.57 17.90
N ASN A 152 0.14 13.17 16.77
CA ASN A 152 -0.37 13.57 15.47
C ASN A 152 -1.34 12.51 14.94
N PRO A 153 -2.58 12.89 14.55
CA PRO A 153 -3.53 11.95 13.98
C PRO A 153 -2.98 11.28 12.73
N ILE A 154 -3.24 9.98 12.60
CA ILE A 154 -2.82 9.18 11.45
C ILE A 154 -3.96 8.28 10.98
N SER A 155 -4.10 8.15 9.68
CA SER A 155 -5.01 7.18 9.07
C SER A 155 -4.20 6.29 8.14
N LEU A 156 -4.58 5.03 8.05
CA LEU A 156 -3.84 4.08 7.20
C LEU A 156 -4.77 3.07 6.53
N ILE A 157 -4.33 2.58 5.38
CA ILE A 157 -5.02 1.54 4.63
C ILE A 157 -4.02 0.47 4.20
N THR A 158 -4.39 -0.79 4.31
CA THR A 158 -3.54 -1.91 3.88
C THR A 158 -4.35 -3.11 3.40
N LYS A 159 -3.70 -3.98 2.63
CA LYS A 159 -4.15 -5.31 2.21
C LYS A 159 -3.42 -6.43 2.94
N ASN A 160 -2.72 -6.12 4.04
CA ASN A 160 -1.84 -7.08 4.70
C ASN A 160 -2.14 -7.21 6.20
N GLU A 161 -2.30 -8.45 6.67
CA GLU A 161 -2.44 -8.78 8.09
C GLU A 161 -1.20 -8.44 8.92
N LEU A 162 -0.05 -8.11 8.29
CA LEU A 162 1.16 -7.67 8.98
C LEU A 162 0.92 -6.47 9.89
N ILE A 163 -0.15 -5.70 9.68
CA ILE A 163 -0.57 -4.61 10.56
C ILE A 163 -0.72 -5.06 12.02
N LEU A 164 -1.08 -6.33 12.26
CA LEU A 164 -1.22 -6.89 13.61
C LEU A 164 0.10 -6.90 14.39
N ARG A 165 1.26 -6.88 13.73
CA ARG A 165 2.56 -6.69 14.38
C ARG A 165 2.62 -5.41 15.23
N ASP A 166 1.94 -4.36 14.77
CA ASP A 166 1.99 -3.02 15.36
C ASP A 166 0.75 -2.69 16.19
N ILE A 167 -0.02 -3.71 16.60
CA ILE A 167 -1.28 -3.55 17.36
C ILE A 167 -1.05 -2.84 18.70
N ASP A 168 0.11 -2.98 19.31
CA ASP A 168 0.51 -2.29 20.53
C ASP A 168 0.48 -0.76 20.35
N ILE A 169 1.14 -0.25 19.32
CA ILE A 169 1.20 1.19 19.01
C ILE A 169 -0.17 1.70 18.54
N LEU A 170 -0.87 0.91 17.70
CA LEU A 170 -2.19 1.26 17.19
C LEU A 170 -3.20 1.40 18.32
N LYS A 171 -3.13 0.53 19.34
CA LYS A 171 -3.96 0.59 20.53
C LYS A 171 -3.70 1.85 21.37
N ASP A 172 -2.44 2.25 21.52
CA ASP A 172 -2.09 3.47 22.23
C ASP A 172 -2.55 4.74 21.48
N LEU A 173 -2.42 4.77 20.15
CA LEU A 173 -2.97 5.81 19.32
C LEU A 173 -4.50 5.86 19.39
N ALA A 174 -5.17 4.70 19.39
CA ALA A 174 -6.62 4.59 19.48
C ALA A 174 -7.17 5.14 20.80
N ARG A 175 -6.50 4.87 21.94
CA ARG A 175 -6.86 5.43 23.26
C ARG A 175 -6.83 6.96 23.29
N LEU A 176 -6.02 7.57 22.41
CA LEU A 176 -5.92 9.02 22.26
C LEU A 176 -6.85 9.57 21.18
N GLY A 177 -7.62 8.72 20.48
CA GLY A 177 -8.44 9.11 19.33
C GLY A 177 -7.64 9.57 18.11
N LEU A 178 -6.41 9.04 17.94
CA LEU A 178 -5.43 9.51 16.96
C LEU A 178 -5.21 8.56 15.80
N VAL A 179 -5.96 7.47 15.70
CA VAL A 179 -5.80 6.51 14.57
C VAL A 179 -7.14 6.06 14.03
N HIS A 180 -7.18 5.85 12.73
CA HIS A 180 -8.22 5.11 12.04
C HIS A 180 -7.57 4.19 11.00
N VAL A 181 -7.95 2.92 11.01
CA VAL A 181 -7.38 1.87 10.16
C VAL A 181 -8.42 1.43 9.14
N TYR A 182 -7.98 1.22 7.89
CA TYR A 182 -8.79 0.54 6.87
C TYR A 182 -8.11 -0.74 6.40
N LEU A 183 -8.83 -1.85 6.42
CA LEU A 183 -8.44 -3.09 5.72
C LEU A 183 -9.15 -3.09 4.36
N SER A 184 -8.36 -3.21 3.28
CA SER A 184 -8.93 -3.31 1.94
C SER A 184 -9.31 -4.77 1.65
N ILE A 185 -10.60 -5.03 1.40
CA ILE A 185 -11.13 -6.35 1.03
C ILE A 185 -11.91 -6.19 -0.27
N THR A 186 -11.38 -6.73 -1.36
CA THR A 186 -11.94 -6.56 -2.71
C THR A 186 -12.77 -7.74 -3.17
N SER A 187 -12.57 -8.92 -2.59
CA SER A 187 -13.30 -10.14 -2.89
C SER A 187 -13.16 -11.11 -1.71
N LEU A 188 -14.14 -11.95 -1.49
CA LEU A 188 -14.10 -13.12 -0.59
C LEU A 188 -13.76 -14.40 -1.36
N ASP A 189 -13.85 -14.39 -2.69
CA ASP A 189 -13.37 -15.46 -3.54
C ASP A 189 -11.84 -15.42 -3.61
N GLU A 190 -11.18 -16.42 -3.01
CA GLU A 190 -9.72 -16.51 -2.96
C GLU A 190 -9.07 -16.76 -4.32
N GLN A 191 -9.78 -17.38 -5.27
CA GLN A 191 -9.25 -17.56 -6.63
C GLN A 191 -9.21 -16.22 -7.35
N LEU A 192 -10.31 -15.46 -7.30
CA LEU A 192 -10.39 -14.12 -7.85
C LEU A 192 -9.40 -13.17 -7.17
N ARG A 193 -9.35 -13.17 -5.82
CA ARG A 193 -8.37 -12.38 -5.06
C ARG A 193 -6.93 -12.71 -5.51
N GLY A 194 -6.59 -14.00 -5.61
CA GLY A 194 -5.25 -14.44 -6.01
C GLY A 194 -4.84 -13.99 -7.41
N LEU A 195 -5.80 -13.83 -8.33
CA LEU A 195 -5.57 -13.27 -9.67
C LEU A 195 -5.41 -11.75 -9.63
N MET A 196 -6.24 -11.06 -8.86
CA MET A 196 -6.23 -9.58 -8.78
C MET A 196 -5.12 -9.03 -7.90
N GLU A 197 -4.78 -9.73 -6.81
CA GLU A 197 -3.91 -9.28 -5.72
C GLU A 197 -2.93 -10.38 -5.27
N PRO A 198 -2.01 -10.82 -6.12
CA PRO A 198 -1.31 -12.11 -5.99
C PRO A 198 -0.47 -12.25 -4.71
N ARG A 199 0.00 -11.16 -4.11
CA ARG A 199 0.90 -11.20 -2.94
C ARG A 199 0.40 -10.40 -1.74
N THR A 200 -0.91 -10.24 -1.64
CA THR A 200 -1.59 -9.70 -0.47
C THR A 200 -2.01 -10.81 0.50
N SER A 201 -2.40 -10.48 1.71
CA SER A 201 -3.02 -11.45 2.62
C SER A 201 -4.35 -11.97 2.07
N THR A 202 -4.72 -13.19 2.45
CA THR A 202 -6.03 -13.77 2.10
C THR A 202 -7.16 -12.92 2.69
N SER A 203 -8.35 -13.00 2.11
CA SER A 203 -9.51 -12.27 2.60
C SER A 203 -9.88 -12.69 4.03
N LEU A 204 -9.73 -13.98 4.35
CA LEU A 204 -9.92 -14.49 5.71
C LEU A 204 -8.92 -13.86 6.71
N ASN A 205 -7.65 -13.76 6.34
CA ASN A 205 -6.63 -13.15 7.18
C ASN A 205 -6.86 -11.63 7.37
N ARG A 206 -7.38 -10.95 6.35
CA ARG A 206 -7.77 -9.54 6.47
C ARG A 206 -8.99 -9.36 7.40
N LEU A 207 -9.99 -10.24 7.30
CA LEU A 207 -11.13 -10.24 8.24
C LEU A 207 -10.68 -10.56 9.66
N ARG A 208 -9.74 -11.50 9.86
CA ARG A 208 -9.12 -11.75 11.15
C ARG A 208 -8.42 -10.49 11.68
N ALA A 209 -7.69 -9.78 10.82
CA ALA A 209 -7.04 -8.53 11.23
C ALA A 209 -8.06 -7.45 11.63
N VAL A 210 -9.19 -7.33 10.93
CA VAL A 210 -10.31 -6.47 11.34
C VAL A 210 -10.78 -6.86 12.74
N HIS A 211 -11.02 -8.16 12.99
CA HIS A 211 -11.49 -8.66 14.27
C HIS A 211 -10.50 -8.34 15.41
N GLU A 212 -9.23 -8.69 15.25
CA GLU A 212 -8.21 -8.48 16.29
C GLU A 212 -7.99 -6.98 16.59
N LEU A 213 -7.99 -6.12 15.58
CA LEU A 213 -7.90 -4.67 15.75
C LEU A 213 -9.13 -4.12 16.49
N SER A 214 -10.32 -4.55 16.10
CA SER A 214 -11.57 -4.15 16.76
C SER A 214 -11.59 -4.58 18.23
N GLN A 215 -11.21 -5.83 18.55
CA GLN A 215 -11.10 -6.33 19.92
C GLN A 215 -10.06 -5.57 20.76
N ALA A 216 -9.01 -5.06 20.12
CA ALA A 216 -8.01 -4.21 20.77
C ALA A 216 -8.49 -2.76 20.97
N GLY A 217 -9.70 -2.40 20.54
CA GLY A 217 -10.27 -1.05 20.62
C GLY A 217 -9.70 -0.08 19.57
N VAL A 218 -9.10 -0.59 18.49
CA VAL A 218 -8.63 0.22 17.37
C VAL A 218 -9.80 0.46 16.41
N PRO A 219 -10.16 1.72 16.09
CA PRO A 219 -11.18 2.01 15.09
C PRO A 219 -10.76 1.44 13.73
N VAL A 220 -11.54 0.49 13.20
CA VAL A 220 -11.24 -0.16 11.93
C VAL A 220 -12.45 -0.15 11.00
N GLY A 221 -12.23 0.26 9.76
CA GLY A 221 -13.18 0.17 8.65
C GLY A 221 -12.69 -0.79 7.57
N VAL A 222 -13.56 -1.10 6.63
CA VAL A 222 -13.22 -1.92 5.46
C VAL A 222 -13.37 -1.10 4.18
N MET A 223 -12.40 -1.22 3.28
CA MET A 223 -12.40 -0.55 1.99
C MET A 223 -12.58 -1.57 0.86
N MET A 224 -13.74 -1.54 0.20
CA MET A 224 -14.04 -2.33 -1.00
C MET A 224 -13.55 -1.55 -2.24
N ALA A 225 -12.24 -1.57 -2.48
CA ALA A 225 -11.63 -0.76 -3.53
C ALA A 225 -10.53 -1.52 -4.29
N PRO A 226 -10.73 -1.70 -5.61
CA PRO A 226 -11.85 -1.24 -6.40
C PRO A 226 -13.01 -2.25 -6.45
N ILE A 227 -14.21 -1.72 -6.67
CA ILE A 227 -15.32 -2.50 -7.21
C ILE A 227 -15.16 -2.53 -8.73
N ILE A 228 -15.19 -3.72 -9.31
CA ILE A 228 -15.07 -3.96 -10.75
C ILE A 228 -16.41 -4.53 -11.24
N PRO A 229 -17.22 -3.75 -11.97
CA PRO A 229 -18.51 -4.21 -12.51
C PRO A 229 -18.34 -5.49 -13.33
N GLY A 230 -19.23 -6.45 -13.12
CA GLY A 230 -19.18 -7.76 -13.78
C GLY A 230 -18.21 -8.77 -13.14
N LEU A 231 -17.37 -8.35 -12.17
CA LEU A 231 -16.36 -9.23 -11.57
C LEU A 231 -16.59 -9.47 -10.07
N ASN A 232 -16.50 -8.43 -9.23
CA ASN A 232 -16.65 -8.56 -7.77
C ASN A 232 -17.82 -7.75 -7.17
N HIS A 233 -18.60 -7.05 -7.97
CA HIS A 233 -19.68 -6.18 -7.48
C HIS A 233 -20.80 -6.95 -6.77
N THR A 234 -21.03 -8.21 -7.13
CA THR A 234 -22.04 -9.07 -6.50
C THR A 234 -21.65 -9.50 -5.09
N GLU A 235 -20.37 -9.40 -4.73
CA GLU A 235 -19.89 -9.76 -3.40
C GLU A 235 -20.07 -8.64 -2.35
N ILE A 236 -20.46 -7.42 -2.76
CA ILE A 236 -20.60 -6.27 -1.86
C ILE A 236 -21.39 -6.59 -0.60
N PRO A 237 -22.62 -7.19 -0.68
CA PRO A 237 -23.39 -7.50 0.53
C PRO A 237 -22.66 -8.47 1.46
N SER A 238 -22.05 -9.51 0.91
CA SER A 238 -21.31 -10.53 1.68
C SER A 238 -20.06 -9.96 2.34
N ILE A 239 -19.33 -9.07 1.66
CA ILE A 239 -18.17 -8.39 2.23
C ILE A 239 -18.58 -7.49 3.39
N ILE A 240 -19.67 -6.72 3.24
CA ILE A 240 -20.20 -5.86 4.29
C ILE A 240 -20.61 -6.70 5.51
N GLU A 241 -21.37 -7.78 5.30
CA GLU A 241 -21.82 -8.66 6.38
C GLU A 241 -20.62 -9.29 7.12
N ALA A 242 -19.67 -9.85 6.39
CA ALA A 242 -18.46 -10.45 6.97
C ALA A 242 -17.64 -9.41 7.75
N SER A 243 -17.50 -8.21 7.21
CA SER A 243 -16.77 -7.10 7.84
C SER A 243 -17.46 -6.62 9.12
N ALA A 244 -18.77 -6.47 9.12
CA ALA A 244 -19.55 -6.11 10.30
C ALA A 244 -19.45 -7.18 11.39
N LYS A 245 -19.55 -8.47 11.05
CA LYS A 245 -19.32 -9.59 11.98
C LYS A 245 -17.91 -9.58 12.58
N ALA A 246 -16.91 -9.16 11.81
CA ALA A 246 -15.53 -9.00 12.28
C ALA A 246 -15.34 -7.77 13.17
N GLY A 247 -16.30 -6.84 13.25
CA GLY A 247 -16.27 -5.65 14.09
C GLY A 247 -15.84 -4.37 13.38
N ALA A 248 -15.91 -4.33 12.05
CA ALA A 248 -15.70 -3.09 11.31
C ALA A 248 -16.75 -2.04 11.66
N LEU A 249 -16.34 -0.78 11.84
CA LEU A 249 -17.21 0.34 12.20
C LEU A 249 -17.86 0.99 10.97
N ASP A 250 -17.19 0.94 9.84
CA ASP A 250 -17.67 1.50 8.57
C ASP A 250 -17.15 0.71 7.36
N ALA A 251 -17.71 1.00 6.20
CA ALA A 251 -17.26 0.45 4.93
C ALA A 251 -17.26 1.54 3.85
N GLY A 252 -16.12 1.70 3.19
CA GLY A 252 -15.96 2.57 2.03
C GLY A 252 -15.83 1.77 0.73
N HIS A 253 -16.02 2.45 -0.40
CA HIS A 253 -15.84 1.83 -1.71
C HIS A 253 -15.33 2.82 -2.76
N THR A 254 -14.71 2.30 -3.80
CA THR A 254 -14.45 3.02 -5.06
C THR A 254 -14.65 2.08 -6.22
N VAL A 255 -15.15 2.60 -7.34
CA VAL A 255 -15.23 1.86 -8.60
C VAL A 255 -13.91 1.97 -9.34
N VAL A 256 -13.53 0.92 -10.07
CA VAL A 256 -12.33 0.95 -10.93
C VAL A 256 -12.43 2.07 -11.96
N ARG A 257 -11.33 2.80 -12.17
CA ARG A 257 -11.22 3.89 -13.15
C ARG A 257 -10.28 3.52 -14.27
#